data_7f8b3c3d70f510ac804230fc6b518626
#
_entry.id   7f8b3c3d70f510ac804230fc6b518626
#
_cell.length_a   1.000
_cell.length_b   1.000
_cell.length_c   1.000
_cell.angle_alpha   90.00
_cell.angle_beta   90.00
_cell.angle_gamma   90.00
#
_symmetry.space_group_name_H-M   'P 1'
#
loop_
_entity.id
_entity.type
_entity.pdbx_description
1 polymer ?
#
loop_
_entity_poly.entity_id
_entity_poly.type
_entity_poly.pdbx_seq_one_letter_code
_entity_poly.pdbx_strand_id
1 'polypeptide(L)'
;MRILIAGVDGYLGWPLSMYLTKRGHKVAGVDNYYRRDWVQEMGSQSATPICKMTERLEAFHENFGTNLQFFKGDLTNYNFVENVFKSFRPEAIVHLGEMPSAPYSMIDVEHCTWTQVNNIVGTLNILYVMRDICPDSHLVKLGTMGEYGTPNIDIPEGFFEIEYRGRKDKLPFPRQAGSWYHQSKVHDSNNVTFACKIWGLRSTDIMQGVVFGTRIDEMGDDERLLTRFDFDQSFGTAINRFCCQAVTGEPISPYGKGHQKRGFLPLRDSMQCLTIALENPPAVGEYRVFNQFQEVYDITELAEKVHKVANAQGIESEIRNIENPRQELEEHYYNPDHKHLLDLGYKPSQDVESEIGIILQDLIRWRDRIEEKREVLIPDVRWDGRREKCEYIEPDENVKKVRLV
;
A
#
# COMPACT_ATOMS: atom_id res chain seq x y z
N MET A 1 19.16 -2.11 -14.93
CA MET A 1 18.98 -0.69 -14.53
C MET A 1 19.47 -0.48 -13.11
N ARG A 2 19.84 0.76 -12.77
CA ARG A 2 20.03 1.20 -11.38
C ARG A 2 18.69 1.72 -10.86
N ILE A 3 18.13 1.04 -9.86
CA ILE A 3 16.82 1.35 -9.30
C ILE A 3 16.95 1.76 -7.85
N LEU A 4 16.42 2.94 -7.50
CA LEU A 4 16.36 3.45 -6.13
C LEU A 4 14.95 3.18 -5.58
N ILE A 5 14.88 2.47 -4.44
CA ILE A 5 13.62 2.24 -3.71
C ILE A 5 13.60 3.16 -2.50
N ALA A 6 12.74 4.16 -2.49
CA ALA A 6 12.44 4.98 -1.33
C ALA A 6 11.37 4.28 -0.48
N GLY A 7 11.66 4.03 0.81
CA GLY A 7 10.81 3.22 1.68
C GLY A 7 11.16 1.71 1.65
N VAL A 8 12.46 1.39 1.57
CA VAL A 8 12.92 0.00 1.38
C VAL A 8 12.70 -0.90 2.60
N ASP A 9 12.60 -0.38 3.82
CA ASP A 9 12.30 -1.17 5.04
C ASP A 9 10.80 -1.48 5.19
N GLY A 10 9.97 -0.93 4.31
CA GLY A 10 8.53 -1.10 4.31
C GLY A 10 8.04 -2.45 3.79
N TYR A 11 6.71 -2.66 3.88
CA TYR A 11 6.02 -3.89 3.48
C TYR A 11 6.25 -4.27 2.01
N LEU A 12 6.25 -3.29 1.11
CA LEU A 12 6.49 -3.51 -0.32
C LEU A 12 7.95 -3.31 -0.72
N GLY A 13 8.66 -2.38 -0.07
CA GLY A 13 10.00 -1.98 -0.48
C GLY A 13 11.02 -3.10 -0.32
N TRP A 14 10.94 -3.83 0.79
CA TRP A 14 11.86 -4.91 1.07
C TRP A 14 11.72 -6.10 0.09
N PRO A 15 10.51 -6.66 -0.13
CA PRO A 15 10.30 -7.68 -1.15
C PRO A 15 10.70 -7.20 -2.54
N LEU A 16 10.38 -5.97 -2.91
CA LEU A 16 10.73 -5.43 -4.23
C LEU A 16 12.25 -5.37 -4.44
N SER A 17 13.02 -5.07 -3.40
CA SER A 17 14.48 -5.06 -3.50
C SER A 17 15.05 -6.45 -3.88
N MET A 18 14.52 -7.52 -3.31
CA MET A 18 14.88 -8.91 -3.62
C MET A 18 14.40 -9.31 -5.01
N TYR A 19 13.14 -9.02 -5.32
CA TYR A 19 12.52 -9.34 -6.59
C TYR A 19 13.27 -8.74 -7.78
N LEU A 20 13.64 -7.45 -7.69
CA LEU A 20 14.41 -6.74 -8.72
C LEU A 20 15.86 -7.22 -8.81
N THR A 21 16.50 -7.48 -7.68
CA THR A 21 17.88 -7.99 -7.66
C THR A 21 17.98 -9.36 -8.32
N LYS A 22 17.03 -10.27 -8.07
CA LYS A 22 16.96 -11.57 -8.71
C LYS A 22 16.83 -11.50 -10.23
N ARG A 23 16.27 -10.38 -10.74
CA ARG A 23 16.11 -10.09 -12.18
C ARG A 23 17.29 -9.30 -12.77
N GLY A 24 18.38 -9.15 -12.02
CA GLY A 24 19.63 -8.56 -12.51
C GLY A 24 19.67 -7.02 -12.46
N HIS A 25 18.76 -6.36 -11.75
CA HIS A 25 18.82 -4.94 -11.53
C HIS A 25 19.82 -4.62 -10.39
N LYS A 26 20.49 -3.45 -10.50
CA LYS A 26 21.27 -2.91 -9.39
C LYS A 26 20.37 -2.05 -8.52
N VAL A 27 20.13 -2.49 -7.29
CA VAL A 27 19.17 -1.88 -6.39
C VAL A 27 19.87 -1.13 -5.26
N ALA A 28 19.34 0.05 -4.93
CA ALA A 28 19.65 0.78 -3.70
C ALA A 28 18.33 1.11 -2.96
N GLY A 29 18.43 1.25 -1.65
CA GLY A 29 17.30 1.57 -0.80
C GLY A 29 17.53 2.79 0.09
N VAL A 30 16.47 3.57 0.30
CA VAL A 30 16.42 4.67 1.27
C VAL A 30 15.33 4.36 2.29
N ASP A 31 15.61 4.57 3.58
CA ASP A 31 14.61 4.50 4.65
C ASP A 31 15.05 5.29 5.88
N ASN A 32 14.07 5.77 6.67
CA ASN A 32 14.29 6.42 7.97
C ASN A 32 13.79 5.58 9.15
N TYR A 33 13.14 4.44 8.90
CA TYR A 33 12.51 3.52 9.84
C TYR A 33 11.26 4.03 10.56
N TYR A 34 10.67 5.14 10.16
CA TYR A 34 9.47 5.69 10.79
C TYR A 34 8.30 4.69 10.81
N ARG A 35 8.21 3.78 9.82
CA ARG A 35 7.19 2.73 9.85
C ARG A 35 7.28 1.86 11.10
N ARG A 36 8.48 1.59 11.61
CA ARG A 36 8.68 0.81 12.84
C ARG A 36 8.17 1.60 14.05
N ASP A 37 8.47 2.91 14.09
CA ASP A 37 8.08 3.79 15.19
C ASP A 37 6.56 3.98 15.24
N TRP A 38 5.92 4.22 14.10
CA TRP A 38 4.45 4.38 14.02
C TRP A 38 3.68 3.14 14.44
N VAL A 39 4.15 1.95 14.06
CA VAL A 39 3.52 0.70 14.49
C VAL A 39 3.63 0.53 16.01
N GLN A 40 4.76 0.90 16.61
CA GLN A 40 4.93 0.90 18.07
C GLN A 40 4.04 1.97 18.75
N GLU A 41 3.93 3.15 18.18
CA GLU A 41 3.03 4.21 18.65
C GLU A 41 1.57 3.73 18.71
N MET A 42 1.15 2.93 17.73
CA MET A 42 -0.19 2.31 17.72
C MET A 42 -0.32 1.13 18.70
N GLY A 43 0.66 0.88 19.57
CA GLY A 43 0.67 -0.24 20.51
C GLY A 43 0.89 -1.61 19.85
N SER A 44 1.20 -1.63 18.56
CA SER A 44 1.28 -2.83 17.72
C SER A 44 2.72 -3.28 17.45
N GLN A 45 2.84 -4.38 16.74
CA GLN A 45 4.08 -4.88 16.15
C GLN A 45 3.79 -5.62 14.85
N SER A 46 4.81 -5.92 14.07
CA SER A 46 4.66 -6.83 12.93
C SER A 46 4.42 -8.27 13.42
N ALA A 47 3.46 -8.99 12.84
CA ALA A 47 3.23 -10.40 13.14
C ALA A 47 4.48 -11.24 12.80
N THR A 48 5.10 -10.98 11.64
CA THR A 48 6.41 -11.55 11.29
C THR A 48 7.53 -10.78 11.99
N PRO A 49 8.59 -11.43 12.49
CA PRO A 49 9.72 -10.73 13.07
C PRO A 49 10.47 -9.93 12.00
N ILE A 50 10.89 -8.72 12.36
CA ILE A 50 11.68 -7.84 11.48
C ILE A 50 13.05 -7.63 12.09
N CYS A 51 14.08 -8.22 11.47
CA CYS A 51 15.45 -8.07 11.88
C CYS A 51 15.97 -6.63 11.74
N LYS A 52 17.09 -6.34 12.38
CA LYS A 52 17.81 -5.07 12.16
C LYS A 52 18.26 -4.99 10.70
N MET A 53 18.35 -3.78 10.17
CA MET A 53 18.76 -3.60 8.78
C MET A 53 20.16 -4.18 8.48
N THR A 54 21.07 -4.17 9.45
CA THR A 54 22.39 -4.80 9.30
C THR A 54 22.28 -6.29 9.04
N GLU A 55 21.48 -7.00 9.83
CA GLU A 55 21.24 -8.45 9.66
C GLU A 55 20.49 -8.75 8.34
N ARG A 56 19.55 -7.89 7.96
CA ARG A 56 18.85 -7.99 6.66
C ARG A 56 19.81 -7.81 5.49
N LEU A 57 20.73 -6.85 5.55
CA LEU A 57 21.74 -6.60 4.49
C LEU A 57 22.76 -7.74 4.40
N GLU A 58 23.16 -8.33 5.53
CA GLU A 58 24.02 -9.53 5.55
C GLU A 58 23.31 -10.71 4.89
N ALA A 59 22.07 -11.01 5.31
CA ALA A 59 21.26 -12.05 4.70
C ALA A 59 21.01 -11.82 3.20
N PHE A 60 20.79 -10.55 2.82
CA PHE A 60 20.64 -10.18 1.42
C PHE A 60 21.90 -10.52 0.62
N HIS A 61 23.09 -10.15 1.14
CA HIS A 61 24.35 -10.50 0.49
C HIS A 61 24.56 -12.01 0.37
N GLU A 62 24.30 -12.76 1.44
CA GLU A 62 24.44 -14.22 1.48
C GLU A 62 23.53 -14.93 0.48
N ASN A 63 22.28 -14.47 0.32
CA ASN A 63 21.29 -15.12 -0.53
C ASN A 63 21.35 -14.66 -2.01
N PHE A 64 21.79 -13.43 -2.29
CA PHE A 64 21.79 -12.87 -3.65
C PHE A 64 23.19 -12.69 -4.24
N GLY A 65 24.26 -12.86 -3.46
CA GLY A 65 25.65 -12.69 -3.91
C GLY A 65 26.01 -11.23 -4.26
N THR A 66 25.20 -10.26 -3.87
CA THR A 66 25.39 -8.84 -4.12
C THR A 66 24.93 -7.99 -2.93
N ASN A 67 25.42 -6.76 -2.85
CA ASN A 67 25.04 -5.84 -1.76
C ASN A 67 23.87 -4.96 -2.19
N LEU A 68 22.87 -4.85 -1.35
CA LEU A 68 21.88 -3.77 -1.40
C LEU A 68 22.52 -2.51 -0.82
N GLN A 69 22.72 -1.49 -1.64
CA GLN A 69 23.24 -0.21 -1.14
C GLN A 69 22.15 0.51 -0.35
N PHE A 70 22.36 0.69 0.95
CA PHE A 70 21.37 1.29 1.84
C PHE A 70 21.79 2.67 2.31
N PHE A 71 20.86 3.63 2.22
CA PHE A 71 21.00 5.00 2.70
C PHE A 71 19.97 5.28 3.80
N LYS A 72 20.44 5.50 5.03
CA LYS A 72 19.55 5.88 6.13
C LYS A 72 19.33 7.39 6.13
N GLY A 73 18.09 7.84 5.99
CA GLY A 73 17.74 9.25 6.07
C GLY A 73 16.30 9.54 5.64
N ASP A 74 15.93 10.81 5.73
CA ASP A 74 14.59 11.31 5.56
C ASP A 74 14.40 12.00 4.21
N LEU A 75 13.35 11.65 3.47
CA LEU A 75 13.03 12.24 2.17
C LEU A 75 12.61 13.71 2.27
N THR A 76 12.16 14.17 3.44
CA THR A 76 11.87 15.58 3.66
C THR A 76 13.14 16.46 3.75
N ASN A 77 14.31 15.83 3.89
CA ASN A 77 15.60 16.52 3.84
C ASN A 77 16.14 16.57 2.41
N TYR A 78 16.01 17.72 1.76
CA TYR A 78 16.48 17.93 0.38
C TYR A 78 17.94 17.55 0.17
N ASN A 79 18.85 18.00 1.05
CA ASN A 79 20.30 17.74 0.92
C ASN A 79 20.61 16.23 1.01
N PHE A 80 19.87 15.49 1.85
CA PHE A 80 20.00 14.04 1.92
C PHE A 80 19.59 13.39 0.60
N VAL A 81 18.41 13.74 0.06
CA VAL A 81 17.91 13.20 -1.22
C VAL A 81 18.90 13.53 -2.35
N GLU A 82 19.38 14.76 -2.40
CA GLU A 82 20.37 15.20 -3.40
C GLU A 82 21.66 14.37 -3.35
N ASN A 83 22.20 14.12 -2.15
CA ASN A 83 23.40 13.30 -1.97
C ASN A 83 23.20 11.85 -2.40
N VAL A 84 22.02 11.25 -2.10
CA VAL A 84 21.67 9.90 -2.55
C VAL A 84 21.68 9.82 -4.08
N PHE A 85 21.02 10.78 -4.75
CA PHE A 85 20.96 10.80 -6.22
C PHE A 85 22.33 11.06 -6.86
N LYS A 86 23.15 11.95 -6.31
CA LYS A 86 24.55 12.17 -6.76
C LYS A 86 25.38 10.90 -6.65
N SER A 87 25.21 10.14 -5.56
CA SER A 87 25.99 8.93 -5.29
C SER A 87 25.55 7.75 -6.15
N PHE A 88 24.25 7.50 -6.25
CA PHE A 88 23.73 6.29 -6.90
C PHE A 88 23.37 6.50 -8.39
N ARG A 89 22.97 7.72 -8.79
CA ARG A 89 22.54 8.05 -10.16
C ARG A 89 21.45 7.09 -10.67
N PRO A 90 20.27 7.03 -10.04
CA PRO A 90 19.25 6.09 -10.45
C PRO A 90 18.76 6.33 -11.87
N GLU A 91 18.44 5.26 -12.58
CA GLU A 91 17.74 5.26 -13.88
C GLU A 91 16.22 5.17 -13.68
N ALA A 92 15.81 4.61 -12.54
CA ALA A 92 14.41 4.59 -12.10
C ALA A 92 14.33 4.72 -10.58
N ILE A 93 13.23 5.32 -10.11
CA ILE A 93 12.93 5.50 -8.69
C ILE A 93 11.56 4.88 -8.41
N VAL A 94 11.47 4.03 -7.39
CA VAL A 94 10.19 3.55 -6.85
C VAL A 94 9.93 4.28 -5.55
N HIS A 95 8.91 5.13 -5.53
CA HIS A 95 8.60 5.96 -4.37
C HIS A 95 7.51 5.33 -3.51
N LEU A 96 7.94 4.60 -2.46
CA LEU A 96 7.13 3.96 -1.42
C LEU A 96 7.33 4.62 -0.05
N GLY A 97 8.22 5.62 0.03
CA GLY A 97 8.67 6.25 1.29
C GLY A 97 7.69 7.31 1.82
N GLU A 98 6.43 6.93 1.94
CA GLU A 98 5.36 7.79 2.43
C GLU A 98 4.64 7.15 3.62
N MET A 99 3.94 7.95 4.42
CA MET A 99 3.06 7.45 5.47
C MET A 99 1.77 6.89 4.81
N PRO A 100 1.51 5.58 4.89
CA PRO A 100 0.51 4.94 4.03
C PRO A 100 -0.82 4.63 4.74
N SER A 101 -1.21 5.38 5.77
CA SER A 101 -2.35 5.02 6.61
C SER A 101 -3.46 6.07 6.65
N ALA A 102 -4.64 5.68 6.17
CA ALA A 102 -5.84 6.48 6.32
C ALA A 102 -6.23 6.66 7.80
N PRO A 103 -6.39 5.60 8.63
CA PRO A 103 -6.74 5.77 10.04
C PRO A 103 -5.72 6.60 10.83
N TYR A 104 -4.41 6.38 10.64
CA TYR A 104 -3.38 7.16 11.32
C TYR A 104 -3.51 8.66 11.03
N SER A 105 -3.77 9.04 9.79
CA SER A 105 -3.94 10.44 9.38
C SER A 105 -5.21 11.10 9.93
N MET A 106 -6.14 10.31 10.48
CA MET A 106 -7.44 10.77 11.04
C MET A 106 -7.44 10.83 12.56
N ILE A 107 -6.33 10.52 13.24
CA ILE A 107 -6.23 10.52 14.71
C ILE A 107 -6.45 11.93 15.27
N ASP A 108 -5.66 12.90 14.82
CA ASP A 108 -5.70 14.31 15.25
C ASP A 108 -4.94 15.21 14.27
N VAL A 109 -4.82 16.50 14.61
CA VAL A 109 -4.15 17.52 13.80
C VAL A 109 -2.64 17.26 13.64
N GLU A 110 -1.98 16.67 14.63
CA GLU A 110 -0.54 16.39 14.58
C GLU A 110 -0.26 15.28 13.58
N HIS A 111 -1.00 14.17 13.66
CA HIS A 111 -0.91 13.04 12.72
C HIS A 111 -1.29 13.45 11.29
N CYS A 112 -2.35 14.25 11.13
CA CYS A 112 -2.74 14.81 9.85
C CYS A 112 -1.62 15.68 9.25
N THR A 113 -1.15 16.66 9.98
CA THR A 113 -0.12 17.61 9.51
C THR A 113 1.18 16.89 9.21
N TRP A 114 1.59 15.96 10.09
CA TRP A 114 2.77 15.15 9.88
C TRP A 114 2.67 14.33 8.58
N THR A 115 1.51 13.67 8.34
CA THR A 115 1.24 12.92 7.11
C THR A 115 1.39 13.81 5.87
N GLN A 116 0.77 15.00 5.88
CA GLN A 116 0.84 15.92 4.75
C GLN A 116 2.29 16.37 4.48
N VAL A 117 3.02 16.77 5.53
CA VAL A 117 4.41 17.24 5.38
C VAL A 117 5.31 16.11 4.89
N ASN A 118 5.25 14.93 5.52
CA ASN A 118 6.09 13.80 5.13
C ASN A 118 5.88 13.41 3.66
N ASN A 119 4.64 13.24 3.24
CA ASN A 119 4.32 12.73 1.91
C ASN A 119 4.62 13.80 0.85
N ILE A 120 4.04 14.99 0.99
CA ILE A 120 4.15 16.05 -0.04
C ILE A 120 5.57 16.58 -0.16
N VAL A 121 6.24 16.89 0.94
CA VAL A 121 7.61 17.44 0.90
C VAL A 121 8.60 16.38 0.40
N GLY A 122 8.44 15.11 0.82
CA GLY A 122 9.25 14.01 0.32
C GLY A 122 9.15 13.85 -1.20
N THR A 123 7.93 13.86 -1.72
CA THR A 123 7.67 13.80 -3.18
C THR A 123 8.28 15.01 -3.91
N LEU A 124 8.07 16.23 -3.41
CA LEU A 124 8.63 17.44 -4.02
C LEU A 124 10.17 17.40 -4.07
N ASN A 125 10.83 16.97 -2.99
CA ASN A 125 12.29 16.84 -2.96
C ASN A 125 12.78 15.85 -4.03
N ILE A 126 12.12 14.70 -4.19
CA ILE A 126 12.47 13.74 -5.25
C ILE A 126 12.32 14.40 -6.63
N LEU A 127 11.22 15.10 -6.90
CA LEU A 127 10.97 15.72 -8.20
C LEU A 127 11.99 16.79 -8.54
N TYR A 128 12.38 17.66 -7.59
CA TYR A 128 13.38 18.68 -7.81
C TYR A 128 14.77 18.07 -8.03
N VAL A 129 15.14 17.06 -7.24
CA VAL A 129 16.43 16.37 -7.39
C VAL A 129 16.48 15.57 -8.70
N MET A 130 15.38 14.96 -9.13
CA MET A 130 15.30 14.32 -10.46
C MET A 130 15.56 15.33 -11.57
N ARG A 131 14.88 16.47 -11.55
CA ARG A 131 15.06 17.54 -12.54
C ARG A 131 16.54 17.96 -12.68
N ASP A 132 17.23 18.12 -11.56
CA ASP A 132 18.56 18.72 -11.54
C ASP A 132 19.69 17.69 -11.74
N ILE A 133 19.48 16.42 -11.40
CA ILE A 133 20.53 15.40 -11.37
C ILE A 133 20.30 14.25 -12.34
N CYS A 134 19.07 13.77 -12.45
CA CYS A 134 18.70 12.59 -13.25
C CYS A 134 17.38 12.82 -14.01
N PRO A 135 17.29 13.83 -14.91
CA PRO A 135 16.04 14.21 -15.56
C PRO A 135 15.45 13.10 -16.46
N ASP A 136 16.27 12.18 -16.94
CA ASP A 136 15.84 11.05 -17.76
C ASP A 136 15.34 9.86 -16.95
N SER A 137 15.41 9.90 -15.62
CA SER A 137 14.96 8.82 -14.76
C SER A 137 13.45 8.66 -14.81
N HIS A 138 12.98 7.41 -14.66
CA HIS A 138 11.56 7.10 -14.56
C HIS A 138 11.13 7.05 -13.08
N LEU A 139 10.15 7.86 -12.70
CA LEU A 139 9.52 7.80 -11.38
C LEU A 139 8.32 6.85 -11.42
N VAL A 140 8.39 5.75 -10.69
CA VAL A 140 7.23 4.91 -10.33
C VAL A 140 6.76 5.35 -8.96
N LYS A 141 5.71 6.18 -8.92
CA LYS A 141 5.08 6.63 -7.68
C LYS A 141 4.01 5.64 -7.27
N LEU A 142 3.96 5.30 -6.00
CA LEU A 142 2.86 4.51 -5.46
C LEU A 142 1.71 5.43 -5.04
N GLY A 143 0.67 5.51 -5.88
CA GLY A 143 -0.63 6.08 -5.59
C GLY A 143 -1.53 5.09 -4.85
N THR A 144 -2.81 5.36 -4.82
CA THR A 144 -3.82 4.48 -4.22
C THR A 144 -5.16 4.61 -4.93
N MET A 145 -5.89 3.51 -5.07
CA MET A 145 -7.28 3.53 -5.53
C MET A 145 -8.18 4.42 -4.65
N GLY A 146 -7.79 4.65 -3.40
CA GLY A 146 -8.49 5.56 -2.48
C GLY A 146 -8.47 7.04 -2.88
N GLU A 147 -7.62 7.44 -3.84
CA GLU A 147 -7.65 8.79 -4.41
C GLU A 147 -8.94 9.05 -5.20
N TYR A 148 -9.49 8.02 -5.84
CA TYR A 148 -10.75 8.14 -6.58
C TYR A 148 -11.98 8.27 -5.68
N GLY A 149 -11.88 7.82 -4.42
CA GLY A 149 -13.02 7.74 -3.52
C GLY A 149 -14.05 6.70 -3.97
N THR A 150 -15.33 7.04 -3.88
CA THR A 150 -16.46 6.17 -4.23
C THR A 150 -17.42 6.84 -5.21
N PRO A 151 -16.98 7.15 -6.44
CA PRO A 151 -17.84 7.77 -7.46
C PRO A 151 -18.91 6.78 -7.92
N ASN A 152 -20.08 7.31 -8.29
CA ASN A 152 -21.19 6.48 -8.81
C ASN A 152 -21.12 6.35 -10.36
N ILE A 153 -19.91 6.23 -10.89
CA ILE A 153 -19.62 5.97 -12.31
C ILE A 153 -18.38 5.06 -12.41
N ASP A 154 -18.15 4.47 -13.58
CA ASP A 154 -16.94 3.71 -13.86
C ASP A 154 -15.67 4.55 -13.64
N ILE A 155 -14.63 3.92 -13.14
CA ILE A 155 -13.34 4.57 -12.85
C ILE A 155 -12.34 4.19 -13.95
N PRO A 156 -12.00 5.11 -14.87
CA PRO A 156 -10.96 4.86 -15.87
C PRO A 156 -9.56 4.90 -15.25
N GLU A 157 -8.55 4.44 -15.98
CA GLU A 157 -7.16 4.51 -15.52
C GLU A 157 -6.61 5.93 -15.61
N GLY A 158 -6.88 6.73 -14.58
CA GLY A 158 -6.35 8.06 -14.34
C GLY A 158 -6.97 9.21 -15.12
N PHE A 159 -7.46 8.98 -16.33
CA PHE A 159 -7.98 10.03 -17.20
C PHE A 159 -9.28 9.61 -17.87
N PHE A 160 -10.13 10.59 -18.19
CA PHE A 160 -11.34 10.39 -18.97
C PHE A 160 -11.52 11.48 -20.02
N GLU A 161 -12.21 11.14 -21.09
CA GLU A 161 -12.63 12.11 -22.08
C GLU A 161 -13.94 12.77 -21.65
N ILE A 162 -13.95 14.10 -21.64
CA ILE A 162 -15.14 14.87 -21.28
C ILE A 162 -15.55 15.81 -22.40
N GLU A 163 -16.84 15.92 -22.62
CA GLU A 163 -17.43 16.97 -23.45
C GLU A 163 -18.27 17.90 -22.58
N TYR A 164 -17.95 19.19 -22.59
CA TYR A 164 -18.73 20.20 -21.92
C TYR A 164 -18.94 21.41 -22.79
N ARG A 165 -20.21 21.77 -22.99
CA ARG A 165 -20.64 22.89 -23.88
C ARG A 165 -20.04 22.82 -25.29
N GLY A 166 -20.01 21.62 -25.88
CA GLY A 166 -19.50 21.35 -27.23
C GLY A 166 -17.98 21.37 -27.38
N ARG A 167 -17.20 21.45 -26.28
CA ARG A 167 -15.74 21.35 -26.29
C ARG A 167 -15.33 20.04 -25.63
N LYS A 168 -14.35 19.34 -26.22
CA LYS A 168 -13.81 18.08 -25.73
C LYS A 168 -12.42 18.26 -25.17
N ASP A 169 -12.11 17.51 -24.09
CA ASP A 169 -10.78 17.47 -23.51
C ASP A 169 -10.55 16.11 -22.83
N LYS A 170 -9.28 15.74 -22.61
CA LYS A 170 -8.87 14.60 -21.79
C LYS A 170 -8.35 15.12 -20.47
N LEU A 171 -9.11 14.92 -19.40
CA LEU A 171 -8.82 15.45 -18.07
C LEU A 171 -8.53 14.34 -17.07
N PRO A 172 -7.75 14.62 -15.99
CA PRO A 172 -7.66 13.69 -14.86
C PRO A 172 -9.05 13.37 -14.32
N PHE A 173 -9.27 12.08 -14.04
CA PHE A 173 -10.53 11.66 -13.42
C PHE A 173 -10.68 12.36 -12.05
N PRO A 174 -11.89 12.86 -11.71
CA PRO A 174 -12.13 13.55 -10.45
C PRO A 174 -11.77 12.69 -9.25
N ARG A 175 -11.05 13.28 -8.29
CA ARG A 175 -10.58 12.59 -7.10
C ARG A 175 -11.40 13.04 -5.90
N GLN A 176 -11.95 12.06 -5.17
CA GLN A 176 -12.83 12.28 -4.02
C GLN A 176 -12.27 11.55 -2.79
N ALA A 177 -11.01 11.86 -2.48
CA ALA A 177 -10.27 11.21 -1.42
C ALA A 177 -10.97 11.28 -0.05
N GLY A 178 -11.14 10.13 0.61
CA GLY A 178 -11.92 9.98 1.83
C GLY A 178 -11.15 10.12 3.14
N SER A 179 -9.84 10.47 3.13
CA SER A 179 -9.04 10.73 4.34
C SER A 179 -7.91 11.70 4.06
N TRP A 180 -7.27 12.24 5.11
CA TRP A 180 -6.12 13.13 4.95
C TRP A 180 -4.92 12.45 4.27
N TYR A 181 -4.69 11.16 4.54
CA TYR A 181 -3.71 10.37 3.79
C TYR A 181 -4.04 10.34 2.29
N HIS A 182 -5.28 10.00 1.91
CA HIS A 182 -5.66 9.97 0.50
C HIS A 182 -5.57 11.37 -0.14
N GLN A 183 -5.85 12.44 0.61
CA GLN A 183 -5.65 13.82 0.13
C GLN A 183 -4.17 14.12 -0.15
N SER A 184 -3.23 13.66 0.70
CA SER A 184 -1.80 13.84 0.43
C SER A 184 -1.38 13.14 -0.88
N LYS A 185 -1.94 11.95 -1.13
CA LYS A 185 -1.69 11.21 -2.38
C LYS A 185 -2.22 11.93 -3.62
N VAL A 186 -3.40 12.57 -3.51
CA VAL A 186 -3.94 13.44 -4.59
C VAL A 186 -3.02 14.62 -4.86
N HIS A 187 -2.50 15.27 -3.81
CA HIS A 187 -1.53 16.36 -3.94
C HIS A 187 -0.27 15.89 -4.65
N ASP A 188 0.27 14.73 -4.30
CA ASP A 188 1.46 14.16 -4.93
C ASP A 188 1.24 13.83 -6.40
N SER A 189 0.11 13.21 -6.75
CA SER A 189 -0.24 12.94 -8.15
C SER A 189 -0.33 14.22 -8.98
N ASN A 190 -0.86 15.32 -8.41
CA ASN A 190 -0.92 16.63 -9.06
C ASN A 190 0.49 17.24 -9.22
N ASN A 191 1.35 17.15 -8.19
CA ASN A 191 2.73 17.62 -8.24
C ASN A 191 3.55 16.87 -9.29
N VAL A 192 3.41 15.54 -9.35
CA VAL A 192 4.08 14.70 -10.36
C VAL A 192 3.58 15.03 -11.77
N THR A 193 2.26 15.16 -11.96
CA THR A 193 1.69 15.56 -13.25
C THR A 193 2.24 16.91 -13.72
N PHE A 194 2.31 17.90 -12.82
CA PHE A 194 2.87 19.21 -13.10
C PHE A 194 4.36 19.11 -13.48
N ALA A 195 5.15 18.35 -12.72
CA ALA A 195 6.58 18.17 -12.98
C ALA A 195 6.85 17.49 -14.34
N CYS A 196 6.05 16.47 -14.70
CA CYS A 196 6.14 15.85 -16.01
C CYS A 196 5.86 16.87 -17.13
N LYS A 197 4.79 17.64 -16.99
CA LYS A 197 4.37 18.62 -18.01
C LYS A 197 5.37 19.77 -18.18
N ILE A 198 5.93 20.29 -17.11
CA ILE A 198 6.73 21.52 -17.12
C ILE A 198 8.23 21.24 -17.25
N TRP A 199 8.72 20.16 -16.62
CA TRP A 199 10.16 19.83 -16.64
C TRP A 199 10.52 18.66 -17.56
N GLY A 200 9.52 18.06 -18.23
CA GLY A 200 9.74 16.91 -19.09
C GLY A 200 10.10 15.63 -18.34
N LEU A 201 9.84 15.55 -17.03
CA LEU A 201 10.03 14.31 -16.28
C LEU A 201 9.06 13.24 -16.79
N ARG A 202 9.32 11.96 -16.46
CA ARG A 202 8.43 10.86 -16.81
C ARG A 202 8.01 10.10 -15.56
N SER A 203 6.73 9.76 -15.45
CA SER A 203 6.23 9.03 -14.30
C SER A 203 5.12 8.05 -14.64
N THR A 204 5.13 6.92 -13.94
CA THR A 204 3.99 6.00 -13.83
C THR A 204 3.45 6.08 -12.41
N ASP A 205 2.20 6.49 -12.24
CA ASP A 205 1.49 6.51 -10.97
C ASP A 205 0.68 5.22 -10.84
N ILE A 206 1.01 4.42 -9.83
CA ILE A 206 0.35 3.15 -9.57
C ILE A 206 -0.79 3.39 -8.57
N MET A 207 -2.02 3.45 -9.05
CA MET A 207 -3.21 3.48 -8.20
C MET A 207 -3.43 2.10 -7.60
N GLN A 208 -2.75 1.87 -6.47
CA GLN A 208 -2.69 0.56 -5.83
C GLN A 208 -3.98 0.24 -5.10
N GLY A 209 -4.51 -0.98 -5.32
CA GLY A 209 -5.49 -1.63 -4.47
C GLY A 209 -4.88 -2.11 -3.15
N VAL A 210 -5.63 -2.90 -2.39
CA VAL A 210 -5.17 -3.45 -1.10
C VAL A 210 -4.24 -4.62 -1.35
N VAL A 211 -2.97 -4.49 -0.94
CA VAL A 211 -1.99 -5.58 -1.05
C VAL A 211 -2.02 -6.44 0.20
N PHE A 212 -1.94 -7.76 0.02
CA PHE A 212 -1.93 -8.75 1.07
C PHE A 212 -0.94 -9.87 0.78
N GLY A 213 -0.46 -10.57 1.81
CA GLY A 213 0.51 -11.65 1.69
C GLY A 213 1.68 -11.51 2.65
N THR A 214 2.28 -12.64 3.02
CA THR A 214 3.39 -12.73 3.97
C THR A 214 4.75 -12.81 3.30
N ARG A 215 4.81 -13.32 2.08
CA ARG A 215 6.07 -13.66 1.39
C ARG A 215 6.00 -13.55 -0.14
N ILE A 216 7.19 -13.51 -0.72
CA ILE A 216 7.46 -13.77 -2.13
C ILE A 216 8.49 -14.90 -2.24
N ASP A 217 8.60 -15.54 -3.39
CA ASP A 217 9.47 -16.70 -3.58
C ASP A 217 10.96 -16.36 -3.39
N GLU A 218 11.35 -15.14 -3.69
CA GLU A 218 12.73 -14.64 -3.56
C GLU A 218 13.23 -14.56 -2.11
N MET A 219 12.34 -14.58 -1.10
CA MET A 219 12.72 -14.59 0.32
C MET A 219 13.32 -15.95 0.76
N GLY A 220 12.95 -17.05 0.08
CA GLY A 220 13.36 -18.40 0.47
C GLY A 220 12.95 -18.72 1.91
N ASP A 221 13.83 -19.48 2.59
CA ASP A 221 13.61 -19.92 3.96
C ASP A 221 14.38 -19.10 5.02
N ASP A 222 15.10 -18.06 4.63
CA ASP A 222 15.87 -17.20 5.55
C ASP A 222 14.95 -16.21 6.26
N GLU A 223 14.66 -16.44 7.52
CA GLU A 223 13.78 -15.58 8.33
C GLU A 223 14.26 -14.14 8.46
N ARG A 224 15.57 -13.87 8.25
CA ARG A 224 16.12 -12.50 8.24
C ARG A 224 15.63 -11.69 7.03
N LEU A 225 15.14 -12.38 5.98
CA LEU A 225 14.61 -11.75 4.77
C LEU A 225 13.10 -11.52 4.81
N LEU A 226 12.41 -11.93 5.86
CA LEU A 226 10.96 -11.72 5.99
C LEU A 226 10.60 -10.24 5.85
N THR A 227 9.47 -9.97 5.18
CA THR A 227 8.86 -8.64 5.20
C THR A 227 7.94 -8.48 6.39
N ARG A 228 7.65 -7.23 6.72
CA ARG A 228 6.70 -6.93 7.79
C ARG A 228 5.28 -7.37 7.41
N PHE A 229 4.49 -7.71 8.43
CA PHE A 229 3.09 -8.03 8.29
C PHE A 229 2.32 -7.34 9.43
N ASP A 230 1.85 -6.13 9.17
CA ASP A 230 1.11 -5.34 10.16
C ASP A 230 -0.35 -5.79 10.19
N PHE A 231 -0.97 -5.78 11.39
CA PHE A 231 -2.32 -6.30 11.61
C PHE A 231 -3.22 -5.39 12.46
N ASP A 232 -2.70 -4.25 12.88
CA ASP A 232 -3.51 -3.22 13.56
C ASP A 232 -4.40 -2.44 12.58
N GLN A 233 -5.31 -1.65 13.12
CA GLN A 233 -6.25 -0.86 12.32
C GLN A 233 -5.62 0.18 11.40
N SER A 234 -4.45 0.70 11.78
CA SER A 234 -3.79 1.78 11.06
C SER A 234 -2.93 1.28 9.92
N PHE A 235 -2.23 0.18 10.14
CA PHE A 235 -1.22 -0.30 9.21
C PHE A 235 -1.49 -1.70 8.66
N GLY A 236 -2.37 -2.47 9.30
CA GLY A 236 -2.87 -3.73 8.78
C GLY A 236 -3.93 -3.51 7.70
N THR A 237 -3.95 -4.36 6.70
CA THR A 237 -5.06 -4.40 5.73
C THR A 237 -6.20 -5.26 6.30
N ALA A 238 -7.42 -5.11 5.76
CA ALA A 238 -8.57 -5.89 6.23
C ALA A 238 -8.28 -7.40 6.21
N ILE A 239 -7.77 -7.92 5.08
CA ILE A 239 -7.49 -9.35 4.92
C ILE A 239 -6.35 -9.81 5.85
N ASN A 240 -5.30 -9.00 6.04
CA ASN A 240 -4.21 -9.33 6.95
C ASN A 240 -4.72 -9.43 8.40
N ARG A 241 -5.57 -8.47 8.82
CA ARG A 241 -6.21 -8.49 10.13
C ARG A 241 -7.13 -9.71 10.29
N PHE A 242 -7.94 -10.04 9.29
CA PHE A 242 -8.82 -11.21 9.32
C PHE A 242 -8.04 -12.52 9.49
N CYS A 243 -6.92 -12.67 8.80
CA CYS A 243 -6.05 -13.82 8.97
C CYS A 243 -5.45 -13.89 10.39
N CYS A 244 -5.02 -12.75 10.96
CA CYS A 244 -4.53 -12.70 12.34
C CYS A 244 -5.63 -13.01 13.35
N GLN A 245 -6.85 -12.51 13.15
CA GLN A 245 -8.02 -12.85 13.97
C GLN A 245 -8.30 -14.36 13.94
N ALA A 246 -8.36 -14.95 12.75
CA ALA A 246 -8.58 -16.40 12.62
C ALA A 246 -7.53 -17.23 13.38
N VAL A 247 -6.23 -16.90 13.21
CA VAL A 247 -5.13 -17.65 13.85
C VAL A 247 -5.16 -17.53 15.37
N THR A 248 -5.62 -16.41 15.94
CA THR A 248 -5.69 -16.19 17.40
C THR A 248 -7.03 -16.58 18.01
N GLY A 249 -7.99 -17.07 17.21
CA GLY A 249 -9.32 -17.42 17.69
C GLY A 249 -10.21 -16.21 18.03
N GLU A 250 -9.82 -15.02 17.56
CA GLU A 250 -10.69 -13.83 17.60
C GLU A 250 -11.68 -13.87 16.45
N PRO A 251 -12.91 -13.36 16.64
CA PRO A 251 -13.86 -13.28 15.54
C PRO A 251 -13.31 -12.43 14.38
N ILE A 252 -13.42 -12.93 13.15
CA ILE A 252 -13.16 -12.19 11.93
C ILE A 252 -14.17 -11.05 11.88
N SER A 253 -13.70 -9.79 11.87
CA SER A 253 -14.56 -8.64 12.16
C SER A 253 -14.66 -7.64 10.99
N PRO A 254 -15.58 -7.84 10.02
CA PRO A 254 -15.94 -6.84 9.02
C PRO A 254 -16.52 -5.57 9.66
N TYR A 255 -16.27 -4.40 9.03
CA TYR A 255 -16.79 -3.12 9.49
C TYR A 255 -18.21 -2.88 8.96
N GLY A 256 -19.14 -2.49 9.83
CA GLY A 256 -20.52 -2.19 9.48
C GLY A 256 -21.21 -3.38 8.80
N LYS A 257 -21.88 -3.13 7.67
CA LYS A 257 -22.50 -4.19 6.85
C LYS A 257 -21.50 -4.98 6.00
N GLY A 258 -20.28 -4.45 5.82
CA GLY A 258 -19.22 -5.11 5.07
C GLY A 258 -19.38 -5.07 3.54
N HIS A 259 -20.30 -4.29 2.98
CA HIS A 259 -20.52 -4.20 1.53
C HIS A 259 -19.64 -3.14 0.82
N GLN A 260 -18.67 -2.57 1.53
CA GLN A 260 -17.68 -1.69 0.93
C GLN A 260 -16.75 -2.48 -0.01
N LYS A 261 -16.70 -2.09 -1.28
CA LYS A 261 -15.88 -2.77 -2.29
C LYS A 261 -14.49 -2.16 -2.41
N ARG A 262 -13.48 -3.01 -2.60
CA ARG A 262 -12.08 -2.62 -2.85
C ARG A 262 -11.44 -3.58 -3.86
N GLY A 263 -10.41 -3.09 -4.55
CA GLY A 263 -9.52 -3.94 -5.34
C GLY A 263 -8.44 -4.54 -4.46
N PHE A 264 -8.14 -5.82 -4.66
CA PHE A 264 -7.13 -6.58 -3.91
C PHE A 264 -6.14 -7.23 -4.84
N LEU A 265 -4.89 -7.40 -4.39
CA LEU A 265 -3.89 -8.20 -5.07
C LEU A 265 -2.85 -8.79 -4.10
N PRO A 266 -2.30 -9.99 -4.40
CA PRO A 266 -1.23 -10.58 -3.63
C PRO A 266 0.06 -9.75 -3.67
N LEU A 267 0.87 -9.84 -2.61
CA LEU A 267 2.19 -9.18 -2.52
C LEU A 267 3.09 -9.54 -3.71
N ARG A 268 3.13 -10.83 -4.10
CA ARG A 268 3.90 -11.31 -5.26
C ARG A 268 3.48 -10.64 -6.57
N ASP A 269 2.20 -10.41 -6.74
CA ASP A 269 1.64 -9.75 -7.93
C ASP A 269 1.93 -8.25 -7.92
N SER A 270 1.96 -7.61 -6.75
CA SER A 270 2.41 -6.23 -6.64
C SER A 270 3.86 -6.07 -7.09
N MET A 271 4.76 -7.03 -6.76
CA MET A 271 6.15 -7.03 -7.24
C MET A 271 6.23 -7.13 -8.77
N GLN A 272 5.41 -8.02 -9.36
CA GLN A 272 5.32 -8.16 -10.82
C GLN A 272 4.85 -6.85 -11.48
N CYS A 273 3.77 -6.27 -11.00
CA CYS A 273 3.20 -5.03 -11.54
C CYS A 273 4.18 -3.84 -11.47
N LEU A 274 4.85 -3.66 -10.32
CA LEU A 274 5.87 -2.62 -10.15
C LEU A 274 7.06 -2.82 -11.10
N THR A 275 7.48 -4.06 -11.31
CA THR A 275 8.56 -4.40 -12.24
C THR A 275 8.14 -4.13 -13.69
N ILE A 276 6.93 -4.52 -14.10
CA ILE A 276 6.38 -4.20 -15.43
C ILE A 276 6.36 -2.69 -15.65
N ALA A 277 5.93 -1.92 -14.67
CA ALA A 277 5.93 -0.46 -14.78
C ALA A 277 7.34 0.11 -14.97
N LEU A 278 8.31 -0.38 -14.19
CA LEU A 278 9.73 0.02 -14.27
C LEU A 278 10.36 -0.27 -15.64
N GLU A 279 10.12 -1.46 -16.17
CA GLU A 279 10.71 -1.94 -17.43
C GLU A 279 10.05 -1.34 -18.68
N ASN A 280 8.89 -0.71 -18.52
CA ASN A 280 8.14 -0.04 -19.58
C ASN A 280 7.96 1.44 -19.26
N PRO A 281 9.01 2.28 -19.30
CA PRO A 281 8.89 3.70 -18.96
C PRO A 281 8.00 4.45 -19.96
N PRO A 282 7.22 5.46 -19.51
CA PRO A 282 6.44 6.32 -20.41
C PRO A 282 7.36 7.24 -21.23
N ALA A 283 6.79 7.96 -22.20
CA ALA A 283 7.52 8.96 -22.96
C ALA A 283 8.00 10.12 -22.06
N VAL A 284 8.99 10.88 -22.55
CA VAL A 284 9.46 12.10 -21.87
C VAL A 284 8.31 13.09 -21.77
N GLY A 285 8.09 13.66 -20.59
CA GLY A 285 7.01 14.59 -20.31
C GLY A 285 5.66 13.91 -20.02
N GLU A 286 5.60 12.57 -20.09
CA GLU A 286 4.36 11.83 -19.87
C GLU A 286 4.19 11.44 -18.39
N TYR A 287 3.02 11.74 -17.85
CA TYR A 287 2.45 11.17 -16.65
C TYR A 287 1.36 10.18 -17.04
N ARG A 288 1.55 8.90 -16.70
CA ARG A 288 0.53 7.88 -16.95
C ARG A 288 0.10 7.21 -15.65
N VAL A 289 -1.05 6.56 -15.67
CA VAL A 289 -1.65 5.92 -14.50
C VAL A 289 -1.94 4.46 -14.81
N PHE A 290 -1.63 3.58 -13.86
CA PHE A 290 -2.05 2.18 -13.84
C PHE A 290 -2.89 1.90 -12.61
N ASN A 291 -4.11 1.39 -12.79
CA ASN A 291 -4.88 0.84 -11.68
C ASN A 291 -4.38 -0.58 -11.38
N GLN A 292 -3.93 -0.80 -10.15
CA GLN A 292 -3.26 -2.02 -9.76
C GLN A 292 -4.12 -2.83 -8.77
N PHE A 293 -4.78 -3.83 -9.24
CA PHE A 293 -5.48 -4.84 -8.45
C PHE A 293 -5.71 -6.09 -9.32
N GLN A 294 -5.98 -7.21 -8.68
CA GLN A 294 -6.32 -8.46 -9.36
C GLN A 294 -7.84 -8.60 -9.47
N GLU A 295 -8.53 -8.50 -8.34
CA GLU A 295 -9.97 -8.71 -8.22
C GLU A 295 -10.59 -7.71 -7.25
N VAL A 296 -11.90 -7.49 -7.39
CA VAL A 296 -12.70 -6.64 -6.52
C VAL A 296 -13.56 -7.52 -5.63
N TYR A 297 -13.49 -7.30 -4.31
CA TYR A 297 -14.32 -7.97 -3.32
C TYR A 297 -15.00 -6.95 -2.41
N ASP A 298 -16.16 -7.29 -1.89
CA ASP A 298 -16.65 -6.63 -0.69
C ASP A 298 -16.00 -7.25 0.57
N ILE A 299 -16.09 -6.53 1.69
CA ILE A 299 -15.36 -6.91 2.91
C ILE A 299 -15.97 -8.16 3.56
N THR A 300 -17.28 -8.37 3.45
CA THR A 300 -17.96 -9.59 3.96
C THR A 300 -17.53 -10.80 3.14
N GLU A 301 -17.57 -10.71 1.81
CA GLU A 301 -17.11 -11.77 0.92
C GLU A 301 -15.66 -12.19 1.24
N LEU A 302 -14.81 -11.21 1.52
CA LEU A 302 -13.42 -11.46 1.90
C LEU A 302 -13.30 -12.17 3.26
N ALA A 303 -14.12 -11.76 4.25
CA ALA A 303 -14.18 -12.42 5.55
C ALA A 303 -14.64 -13.88 5.44
N GLU A 304 -15.64 -14.14 4.59
CA GLU A 304 -16.14 -15.51 4.30
C GLU A 304 -15.05 -16.38 3.66
N LYS A 305 -14.24 -15.82 2.74
CA LYS A 305 -13.11 -16.55 2.15
C LYS A 305 -12.06 -16.91 3.19
N VAL A 306 -11.68 -15.98 4.08
CA VAL A 306 -10.74 -16.26 5.18
C VAL A 306 -11.31 -17.33 6.12
N HIS A 307 -12.57 -17.22 6.52
CA HIS A 307 -13.25 -18.20 7.36
C HIS A 307 -13.26 -19.61 6.74
N LYS A 308 -13.63 -19.70 5.47
CA LYS A 308 -13.66 -20.97 4.71
C LYS A 308 -12.28 -21.63 4.68
N VAL A 309 -11.23 -20.88 4.32
CA VAL A 309 -9.87 -21.41 4.20
C VAL A 309 -9.31 -21.77 5.58
N ALA A 310 -9.55 -20.96 6.62
CA ALA A 310 -9.13 -21.23 7.99
C ALA A 310 -9.72 -22.56 8.48
N ASN A 311 -11.04 -22.76 8.36
CA ASN A 311 -11.71 -24.01 8.75
C ASN A 311 -11.22 -25.22 7.95
N ALA A 312 -10.93 -25.06 6.64
CA ALA A 312 -10.35 -26.13 5.82
C ALA A 312 -8.93 -26.55 6.28
N GLN A 313 -8.20 -25.64 6.94
CA GLN A 313 -6.89 -25.91 7.55
C GLN A 313 -6.98 -26.34 9.03
N GLY A 314 -8.19 -26.53 9.58
CA GLY A 314 -8.39 -26.93 10.97
C GLY A 314 -8.28 -25.77 11.99
N ILE A 315 -8.32 -24.53 11.54
CA ILE A 315 -8.36 -23.34 12.38
C ILE A 315 -9.84 -22.94 12.55
N GLU A 316 -10.39 -23.22 13.74
CA GLU A 316 -11.76 -22.80 14.07
C GLU A 316 -11.85 -21.27 14.06
N SER A 317 -12.81 -20.72 13.35
CA SER A 317 -13.05 -19.27 13.24
C SER A 317 -14.54 -18.96 13.19
N GLU A 318 -14.91 -17.75 13.54
CA GLU A 318 -16.27 -17.21 13.38
C GLU A 318 -16.21 -15.80 12.75
N ILE A 319 -17.32 -15.34 12.20
CA ILE A 319 -17.46 -13.99 11.66
C ILE A 319 -18.44 -13.22 12.55
N ARG A 320 -18.00 -12.05 13.02
CA ARG A 320 -18.85 -11.11 13.77
C ARG A 320 -18.54 -9.69 13.35
N ASN A 321 -19.56 -8.99 12.87
CA ASN A 321 -19.39 -7.61 12.43
C ASN A 321 -19.14 -6.67 13.63
N ILE A 322 -18.39 -5.61 13.40
CA ILE A 322 -18.17 -4.53 14.36
C ILE A 322 -18.63 -3.20 13.77
N GLU A 323 -18.84 -2.21 14.62
CA GLU A 323 -19.15 -0.85 14.19
C GLU A 323 -18.11 -0.36 13.16
N ASN A 324 -18.58 0.38 12.14
CA ASN A 324 -17.64 0.99 11.18
C ASN A 324 -16.99 2.21 11.81
N PRO A 325 -15.64 2.21 12.04
CA PRO A 325 -14.94 3.36 12.57
C PRO A 325 -14.84 4.52 11.57
N ARG A 326 -15.11 4.27 10.29
CA ARG A 326 -14.96 5.23 9.20
C ARG A 326 -16.26 5.96 8.92
N GLN A 327 -16.14 7.15 8.33
CA GLN A 327 -17.26 7.91 7.76
C GLN A 327 -17.30 7.65 6.26
N GLU A 328 -17.91 6.55 5.84
CA GLU A 328 -18.01 6.13 4.44
C GLU A 328 -19.38 5.50 4.16
N LEU A 329 -19.73 5.37 2.88
CA LEU A 329 -20.94 4.65 2.47
C LEU A 329 -20.75 3.16 2.77
N GLU A 330 -21.77 2.55 3.41
CA GLU A 330 -21.80 1.10 3.71
C GLU A 330 -21.91 0.24 2.45
N GLU A 331 -22.46 0.81 1.38
CA GLU A 331 -22.58 0.19 0.06
C GLU A 331 -22.35 1.26 -1.00
N HIS A 332 -21.56 0.96 -2.01
CA HIS A 332 -21.28 1.88 -3.10
C HIS A 332 -20.97 1.17 -4.42
N TYR A 333 -21.19 1.87 -5.51
CA TYR A 333 -20.72 1.43 -6.83
C TYR A 333 -19.19 1.43 -6.89
N TYR A 334 -18.60 0.39 -7.50
CA TYR A 334 -17.15 0.32 -7.66
C TYR A 334 -16.82 -0.55 -8.87
N ASN A 335 -16.45 0.06 -9.97
CA ASN A 335 -16.09 -0.61 -11.23
C ASN A 335 -14.89 0.09 -11.89
N PRO A 336 -13.67 -0.15 -11.41
CA PRO A 336 -12.46 0.42 -11.99
C PRO A 336 -11.93 -0.41 -13.16
N ASP A 337 -11.46 0.27 -14.22
CA ASP A 337 -10.65 -0.32 -15.27
C ASP A 337 -9.23 -0.63 -14.74
N HIS A 338 -8.59 -1.69 -15.28
CA HIS A 338 -7.21 -2.08 -14.94
C HIS A 338 -6.51 -2.80 -16.10
N LYS A 339 -6.66 -2.26 -17.31
CA LYS A 339 -6.20 -2.92 -18.55
C LYS A 339 -4.72 -2.72 -18.83
N HIS A 340 -4.15 -1.56 -18.46
CA HIS A 340 -2.79 -1.19 -18.85
C HIS A 340 -1.73 -2.20 -18.37
N LEU A 341 -1.81 -2.70 -17.15
CA LEU A 341 -0.88 -3.70 -16.65
C LEU A 341 -1.08 -5.06 -17.35
N LEU A 342 -2.33 -5.45 -17.62
CA LEU A 342 -2.65 -6.69 -18.38
C LEU A 342 -2.11 -6.61 -19.81
N ASP A 343 -2.26 -5.47 -20.49
CA ASP A 343 -1.75 -5.25 -21.85
C ASP A 343 -0.21 -5.31 -21.89
N LEU A 344 0.46 -4.93 -20.79
CA LEU A 344 1.91 -5.03 -20.64
C LEU A 344 2.39 -6.42 -20.17
N GLY A 345 1.47 -7.37 -19.98
CA GLY A 345 1.81 -8.76 -19.69
C GLY A 345 1.68 -9.19 -18.23
N TYR A 346 1.07 -8.38 -17.35
CA TYR A 346 0.72 -8.83 -16.00
C TYR A 346 -0.19 -10.06 -16.06
N LYS A 347 0.16 -11.06 -15.25
CA LYS A 347 -0.63 -12.28 -15.10
C LYS A 347 -0.78 -12.60 -13.62
N PRO A 348 -2.01 -12.73 -13.11
CA PRO A 348 -2.25 -13.17 -11.75
C PRO A 348 -1.48 -14.48 -11.44
N SER A 349 -0.77 -14.51 -10.31
CA SER A 349 0.04 -15.67 -9.92
C SER A 349 -0.82 -16.79 -9.33
N GLN A 350 -1.84 -16.43 -8.56
CA GLN A 350 -2.78 -17.36 -7.93
C GLN A 350 -4.05 -16.62 -7.45
N ASP A 351 -5.06 -17.39 -7.08
CA ASP A 351 -6.30 -16.86 -6.51
C ASP A 351 -6.16 -16.43 -5.05
N VAL A 352 -7.12 -15.67 -4.56
CA VAL A 352 -7.12 -15.12 -3.21
C VAL A 352 -7.18 -16.21 -2.12
N GLU A 353 -7.91 -17.31 -2.33
CA GLU A 353 -8.04 -18.39 -1.34
C GLU A 353 -6.71 -19.13 -1.16
N SER A 354 -5.98 -19.37 -2.24
CA SER A 354 -4.63 -19.96 -2.20
C SER A 354 -3.65 -19.08 -1.43
N GLU A 355 -3.67 -17.75 -1.66
CA GLU A 355 -2.80 -16.82 -0.92
C GLU A 355 -3.21 -16.72 0.56
N ILE A 356 -4.50 -16.69 0.88
CA ILE A 356 -4.99 -16.78 2.27
C ILE A 356 -4.44 -18.04 2.94
N GLY A 357 -4.46 -19.18 2.24
CA GLY A 357 -3.92 -20.43 2.76
C GLY A 357 -2.44 -20.35 3.16
N ILE A 358 -1.62 -19.69 2.35
CA ILE A 358 -0.21 -19.42 2.64
C ILE A 358 -0.06 -18.49 3.85
N ILE A 359 -0.82 -17.40 3.89
CA ILE A 359 -0.80 -16.44 5.01
C ILE A 359 -1.11 -17.15 6.33
N LEU A 360 -2.17 -17.95 6.39
CA LEU A 360 -2.57 -18.64 7.62
C LEU A 360 -1.48 -19.61 8.10
N GLN A 361 -0.87 -20.39 7.18
CA GLN A 361 0.23 -21.30 7.51
C GLN A 361 1.46 -20.56 8.07
N ASP A 362 1.78 -19.40 7.49
CA ASP A 362 2.87 -18.58 7.98
C ASP A 362 2.59 -17.99 9.36
N LEU A 363 1.38 -17.45 9.56
CA LEU A 363 0.99 -16.78 10.80
C LEU A 363 0.87 -17.73 12.00
N ILE A 364 0.54 -19.02 11.80
CA ILE A 364 0.55 -20.03 12.85
C ILE A 364 1.91 -20.07 13.55
N ARG A 365 3.02 -19.93 12.81
CA ARG A 365 4.38 -19.91 13.37
C ARG A 365 4.62 -18.70 14.29
N TRP A 366 3.87 -17.61 14.08
CA TRP A 366 4.04 -16.33 14.77
C TRP A 366 2.83 -15.97 15.63
N ARG A 367 1.98 -16.96 15.95
CA ARG A 367 0.75 -16.78 16.72
C ARG A 367 1.00 -16.04 18.03
N ASP A 368 2.00 -16.43 18.80
CA ASP A 368 2.32 -15.81 20.09
C ASP A 368 2.58 -14.30 19.96
N ARG A 369 3.21 -13.87 18.87
CA ARG A 369 3.47 -12.45 18.60
C ARG A 369 2.19 -11.66 18.34
N ILE A 370 1.21 -12.29 17.69
CA ILE A 370 -0.10 -11.69 17.42
C ILE A 370 -0.90 -11.64 18.74
N GLU A 371 -0.89 -12.73 19.51
CA GLU A 371 -1.58 -12.82 20.80
C GLU A 371 -1.06 -11.79 21.82
N GLU A 372 0.24 -11.52 21.85
CA GLU A 372 0.84 -10.46 22.68
C GLU A 372 0.24 -9.08 22.43
N LYS A 373 -0.26 -8.84 21.23
CA LYS A 373 -0.83 -7.55 20.77
C LYS A 373 -2.29 -7.69 20.30
N ARG A 374 -3.01 -8.70 20.79
CA ARG A 374 -4.38 -8.99 20.34
C ARG A 374 -5.37 -7.83 20.47
N GLU A 375 -5.12 -6.92 21.42
CA GLU A 375 -5.96 -5.76 21.67
C GLU A 375 -6.03 -4.78 20.49
N VAL A 376 -5.04 -4.79 19.59
CA VAL A 376 -5.03 -3.90 18.39
C VAL A 376 -5.84 -4.47 17.22
N LEU A 377 -6.34 -5.72 17.33
CA LEU A 377 -7.18 -6.33 16.30
C LEU A 377 -8.57 -5.69 16.22
N ILE A 378 -9.01 -5.03 17.28
CA ILE A 378 -10.25 -4.26 17.31
C ILE A 378 -9.91 -2.76 17.22
N PRO A 379 -10.42 -2.04 16.20
CA PRO A 379 -10.15 -0.62 16.00
C PRO A 379 -10.62 0.27 17.15
N ASP A 380 -9.85 1.34 17.42
CA ASP A 380 -10.20 2.39 18.38
C ASP A 380 -10.07 3.82 17.82
N VAL A 381 -9.52 3.98 16.61
CA VAL A 381 -9.46 5.27 15.90
C VAL A 381 -10.74 5.45 15.10
N ARG A 382 -11.60 6.34 15.57
CA ARG A 382 -12.84 6.68 14.86
C ARG A 382 -12.69 7.99 14.08
N TRP A 383 -13.19 8.02 12.86
CA TRP A 383 -13.05 9.18 11.98
C TRP A 383 -13.94 10.37 12.37
N ASP A 384 -14.74 10.23 13.39
CA ASP A 384 -15.47 11.31 14.06
C ASP A 384 -14.67 11.99 15.20
N GLY A 385 -13.41 11.60 15.38
CA GLY A 385 -12.48 12.14 16.36
C GLY A 385 -12.49 11.45 17.72
N ARG A 386 -13.32 10.42 17.92
CA ARG A 386 -13.32 9.63 19.15
C ARG A 386 -12.17 8.61 19.17
N ARG A 387 -11.66 8.32 20.36
CA ARG A 387 -10.73 7.23 20.66
C ARG A 387 -11.44 6.20 21.53
N GLU A 388 -12.15 5.29 20.89
CA GLU A 388 -13.00 4.29 21.55
C GLU A 388 -13.07 3.03 20.71
N LYS A 389 -12.87 1.87 21.34
CA LYS A 389 -12.96 0.57 20.64
C LYS A 389 -14.34 0.39 19.99
N CYS A 390 -14.30 -0.18 18.78
CA CYS A 390 -15.52 -0.57 18.09
C CYS A 390 -16.18 -1.76 18.81
N GLU A 391 -17.50 -1.71 18.93
CA GLU A 391 -18.29 -2.78 19.51
C GLU A 391 -18.76 -3.77 18.43
N TYR A 392 -19.02 -5.02 18.84
CA TYR A 392 -19.66 -5.99 17.96
C TYR A 392 -21.13 -5.61 17.74
N ILE A 393 -21.61 -5.78 16.50
CA ILE A 393 -22.96 -5.45 16.09
C ILE A 393 -23.61 -6.63 15.34
N GLU A 394 -24.94 -6.69 15.36
CA GLU A 394 -25.68 -7.50 14.43
C GLU A 394 -25.84 -6.74 13.10
N PRO A 395 -25.61 -7.41 11.93
CA PRO A 395 -25.58 -6.72 10.62
C PRO A 395 -26.87 -5.96 10.26
N ASP A 396 -28.01 -6.34 10.83
CA ASP A 396 -29.32 -5.73 10.58
C ASP A 396 -29.67 -4.57 11.52
N GLU A 397 -28.90 -4.31 12.57
CA GLU A 397 -29.13 -3.19 13.48
C GLU A 397 -28.72 -1.88 12.82
N ASN A 398 -29.68 -0.98 12.67
CA ASN A 398 -29.68 0.38 12.12
C ASN A 398 -28.31 1.08 12.11
N VAL A 399 -27.53 0.84 11.10
CA VAL A 399 -26.37 1.69 10.80
C VAL A 399 -26.89 3.08 10.43
N LYS A 400 -26.58 4.09 11.24
CA LYS A 400 -26.94 5.48 10.99
C LYS A 400 -26.51 5.84 9.57
N LYS A 401 -27.48 6.21 8.72
CA LYS A 401 -27.21 6.72 7.37
C LYS A 401 -26.37 7.99 7.50
N VAL A 402 -25.08 7.88 7.30
CA VAL A 402 -24.21 9.04 7.15
C VAL A 402 -24.61 9.72 5.84
N ARG A 403 -25.23 10.89 5.91
CA ARG A 403 -25.35 11.77 4.75
C ARG A 403 -23.99 12.41 4.54
N LEU A 404 -23.22 11.88 3.60
CA LEU A 404 -22.17 12.65 2.99
C LEU A 404 -22.85 13.73 2.14
N VAL A 405 -22.67 14.98 2.49
CA VAL A 405 -23.20 16.15 1.80
C VAL A 405 -22.44 16.36 0.49
#